data_e592cbde3ebf77466ac2ed3214afc85e
#
_entry.id   e592cbde3ebf77466ac2ed3214afc85e
#
_cell.length_a   1.000
_cell.length_b   1.000
_cell.length_c   1.000
_cell.angle_alpha   90.00
_cell.angle_beta   90.00
_cell.angle_gamma   90.00
#
_symmetry.space_group_name_H-M   'P 1'
#
loop_
_entity.id
_entity.type
_entity.pdbx_description
1 polymer ?
#
loop_
_entity_poly.entity_id
_entity_poly.type
_entity_poly.pdbx_seq_one_letter_code
_entity_poly.pdbx_strand_id
1 'polypeptide(L)'
;SSSNNKLIPGKKAFELYDTYGFPVDLTNLILEERGFNLDIESFNSELEKQKDRSRKAAEISFDDWMVLIDDPVQEFVGYDSLEANVKIVKYRKVKSKKDGIIFQLVFNLTPFYAESGGQIGDIGFIESNDGDVVHIHDTIKEGSLSIHLTKNLPKKLDLIFRAVVDSKNRFRIQCNHTATHLLHQALRNILGNHVEQKGSRVSSENFRFDFSHYSKLDQSDIISVENFVNSRIENSIDLIEERNVPLKKAQDDGAIGLFGEK
;
A
#
# COMPACT_ATOMS: atom_id res chain seq x y z
N SER A 1 -42.73 -21.07 12.68
CA SER A 1 -42.30 -20.22 11.56
C SER A 1 -40.85 -20.55 11.25
N SER A 2 -40.62 -21.47 10.31
CA SER A 2 -39.27 -21.84 9.88
C SER A 2 -38.73 -20.70 8.99
N SER A 3 -37.76 -19.94 9.49
CA SER A 3 -36.98 -18.99 8.69
C SER A 3 -36.12 -19.82 7.72
N ASN A 4 -36.58 -19.92 6.49
CA ASN A 4 -35.82 -20.52 5.40
C ASN A 4 -34.71 -19.48 5.02
N ASN A 5 -33.64 -19.44 5.80
CA ASN A 5 -32.45 -18.64 5.48
C ASN A 5 -31.85 -19.20 4.18
N LYS A 6 -32.18 -18.62 3.05
CA LYS A 6 -31.64 -19.02 1.76
C LYS A 6 -30.18 -18.58 1.69
N LEU A 7 -29.26 -19.55 1.75
CA LEU A 7 -27.84 -19.33 1.59
C LEU A 7 -27.50 -19.16 0.10
N ILE A 8 -26.89 -18.06 -0.26
CA ILE A 8 -26.38 -17.78 -1.61
C ILE A 8 -24.94 -18.32 -1.72
N PRO A 9 -24.64 -19.15 -2.73
CA PRO A 9 -23.28 -19.67 -2.92
C PRO A 9 -22.25 -18.57 -3.13
N GLY A 10 -21.13 -18.62 -2.39
CA GLY A 10 -20.05 -17.63 -2.47
C GLY A 10 -19.43 -17.52 -3.87
N LYS A 11 -19.49 -18.59 -4.68
CA LYS A 11 -19.07 -18.57 -6.08
C LYS A 11 -19.79 -17.51 -6.92
N LYS A 12 -21.09 -17.26 -6.67
CA LYS A 12 -21.83 -16.20 -7.38
C LYS A 12 -21.40 -14.81 -6.95
N ALA A 13 -21.14 -14.60 -5.67
CA ALA A 13 -20.60 -13.35 -5.17
C ALA A 13 -19.16 -13.13 -5.69
N PHE A 14 -18.38 -14.18 -5.81
CA PHE A 14 -17.05 -14.13 -6.41
C PHE A 14 -17.10 -13.75 -7.90
N GLU A 15 -18.04 -14.26 -8.67
CA GLU A 15 -18.25 -13.87 -10.07
C GLU A 15 -18.57 -12.38 -10.20
N LEU A 16 -19.41 -11.83 -9.32
CA LEU A 16 -19.71 -10.41 -9.26
C LEU A 16 -18.46 -9.59 -8.91
N TYR A 17 -17.66 -10.07 -7.98
CA TYR A 17 -16.41 -9.42 -7.58
C TYR A 17 -15.35 -9.46 -8.69
N ASP A 18 -15.07 -10.63 -9.25
CA ASP A 18 -13.98 -10.86 -10.22
C ASP A 18 -14.29 -10.26 -11.60
N THR A 19 -15.54 -10.37 -12.06
CA THR A 19 -15.94 -9.94 -13.41
C THR A 19 -16.39 -8.48 -13.45
N TYR A 20 -17.12 -8.04 -12.43
CA TYR A 20 -17.75 -6.72 -12.43
C TYR A 20 -17.17 -5.76 -11.40
N GLY A 21 -16.17 -6.21 -10.63
CA GLY A 21 -15.55 -5.39 -9.57
C GLY A 21 -16.50 -5.06 -8.41
N PHE A 22 -17.59 -5.82 -8.25
CA PHE A 22 -18.60 -5.52 -7.24
C PHE A 22 -18.15 -6.03 -5.85
N PRO A 23 -17.97 -5.16 -4.84
CA PRO A 23 -17.44 -5.54 -3.54
C PRO A 23 -18.31 -6.59 -2.82
N VAL A 24 -17.67 -7.58 -2.21
CA VAL A 24 -18.39 -8.66 -1.48
C VAL A 24 -19.18 -8.13 -0.30
N ASP A 25 -18.70 -7.07 0.36
CA ASP A 25 -19.38 -6.44 1.48
C ASP A 25 -20.72 -5.84 1.06
N LEU A 26 -20.77 -5.20 -0.13
CA LEU A 26 -22.02 -4.68 -0.71
C LEU A 26 -22.94 -5.83 -1.13
N THR A 27 -22.36 -6.90 -1.68
CA THR A 27 -23.14 -8.11 -2.00
C THR A 27 -23.78 -8.67 -0.73
N ASN A 28 -23.01 -8.79 0.35
CA ASN A 28 -23.52 -9.32 1.62
C ASN A 28 -24.63 -8.42 2.20
N LEU A 29 -24.41 -7.10 2.20
CA LEU A 29 -25.39 -6.13 2.70
C LEU A 29 -26.73 -6.21 1.95
N ILE A 30 -26.70 -6.25 0.61
CA ILE A 30 -27.89 -6.37 -0.22
C ILE A 30 -28.62 -7.69 0.03
N LEU A 31 -27.87 -8.77 0.26
CA LEU A 31 -28.44 -10.07 0.57
C LEU A 31 -29.11 -10.08 1.95
N GLU A 32 -28.48 -9.50 2.96
CA GLU A 32 -29.04 -9.37 4.32
C GLU A 32 -30.34 -8.57 4.33
N GLU A 33 -30.38 -7.43 3.62
CA GLU A 33 -31.62 -6.64 3.46
C GLU A 33 -32.78 -7.40 2.82
N ARG A 34 -32.46 -8.40 1.99
CA ARG A 34 -33.44 -9.28 1.32
C ARG A 34 -33.70 -10.59 2.05
N GLY A 35 -33.13 -10.78 3.25
CA GLY A 35 -33.31 -11.99 4.05
C GLY A 35 -32.55 -13.21 3.52
N PHE A 36 -31.43 -12.99 2.81
CA PHE A 36 -30.51 -14.03 2.35
C PHE A 36 -29.19 -13.93 3.11
N ASN A 37 -28.47 -15.04 3.24
CA ASN A 37 -27.11 -15.08 3.74
C ASN A 37 -26.13 -15.44 2.62
N LEU A 38 -24.91 -14.92 2.69
CA LEU A 38 -23.84 -15.29 1.79
C LEU A 38 -22.94 -16.37 2.39
N ASP A 39 -22.60 -17.37 1.58
CA ASP A 39 -21.56 -18.35 1.90
C ASP A 39 -20.17 -17.71 1.71
N ILE A 40 -19.72 -17.01 2.76
CA ILE A 40 -18.42 -16.32 2.79
C ILE A 40 -17.24 -17.29 2.69
N GLU A 41 -17.35 -18.51 3.23
CA GLU A 41 -16.27 -19.51 3.16
C GLU A 41 -16.05 -19.95 1.71
N SER A 42 -17.12 -20.21 0.97
CA SER A 42 -17.05 -20.54 -0.45
C SER A 42 -16.52 -19.37 -1.29
N PHE A 43 -16.88 -18.13 -0.97
CA PHE A 43 -16.31 -16.94 -1.61
C PHE A 43 -14.79 -16.84 -1.40
N ASN A 44 -14.34 -16.98 -0.16
CA ASN A 44 -12.91 -16.93 0.19
C ASN A 44 -12.12 -18.06 -0.49
N SER A 45 -12.69 -19.24 -0.61
CA SER A 45 -12.08 -20.36 -1.34
C SER A 45 -11.85 -20.03 -2.83
N GLU A 46 -12.82 -19.41 -3.50
CA GLU A 46 -12.66 -19.00 -4.91
C GLU A 46 -11.64 -17.84 -5.05
N LEU A 47 -11.61 -16.92 -4.10
CA LEU A 47 -10.63 -15.83 -4.06
C LEU A 47 -9.19 -16.36 -3.92
N GLU A 48 -8.96 -17.35 -3.04
CA GLU A 48 -7.65 -17.98 -2.92
C GLU A 48 -7.24 -18.73 -4.19
N LYS A 49 -8.16 -19.45 -4.84
CA LYS A 49 -7.90 -20.11 -6.14
C LYS A 49 -7.51 -19.08 -7.23
N GLN A 50 -8.14 -17.91 -7.23
CA GLN A 50 -7.79 -16.84 -8.17
C GLN A 50 -6.41 -16.30 -7.88
N LYS A 51 -6.08 -16.02 -6.61
CA LYS A 51 -4.76 -15.56 -6.19
C LYS A 51 -3.67 -16.57 -6.58
N ASP A 52 -3.91 -17.85 -6.39
CA ASP A 52 -2.97 -18.92 -6.76
C ASP A 52 -2.78 -19.03 -8.28
N ARG A 53 -3.85 -18.87 -9.06
CA ARG A 53 -3.77 -18.81 -10.53
C ARG A 53 -2.96 -17.59 -10.98
N SER A 54 -3.19 -16.44 -10.37
CA SER A 54 -2.46 -15.20 -10.68
C SER A 54 -0.97 -15.31 -10.29
N ARG A 55 -0.64 -15.92 -9.15
CA ARG A 55 0.74 -16.21 -8.73
C ARG A 55 1.44 -17.16 -9.71
N LYS A 56 0.79 -18.25 -10.10
CA LYS A 56 1.32 -19.20 -11.10
C LYS A 56 1.49 -18.58 -12.49
N ALA A 57 0.57 -17.70 -12.89
CA ALA A 57 0.67 -16.98 -14.16
C ALA A 57 1.81 -15.96 -14.18
N ALA A 58 2.16 -15.38 -13.03
CA ALA A 58 3.27 -14.46 -12.90
C ALA A 58 4.64 -15.14 -13.06
N GLU A 59 4.74 -16.48 -12.88
CA GLU A 59 5.99 -17.28 -12.92
C GLU A 59 7.22 -16.48 -12.46
N ILE A 60 7.21 -16.08 -11.18
CA ILE A 60 8.34 -15.41 -10.55
C ILE A 60 9.18 -16.51 -9.88
N SER A 61 10.45 -16.64 -10.28
CA SER A 61 11.40 -17.51 -9.60
C SER A 61 12.41 -16.67 -8.83
N PHE A 62 12.68 -17.08 -7.60
CA PHE A 62 13.62 -16.45 -6.69
C PHE A 62 14.82 -17.36 -6.52
N ASP A 63 16.01 -16.80 -6.65
CA ASP A 63 17.21 -17.45 -6.16
C ASP A 63 17.27 -17.28 -4.62
N ASP A 64 18.06 -18.10 -3.94
CA ASP A 64 18.30 -17.95 -2.50
C ASP A 64 19.00 -16.64 -2.17
N TRP A 65 18.82 -16.15 -0.94
CA TRP A 65 19.48 -14.95 -0.46
C TRP A 65 20.99 -15.18 -0.31
N MET A 66 21.77 -14.38 -1.02
CA MET A 66 23.21 -14.25 -0.81
C MET A 66 23.46 -13.26 0.31
N VAL A 67 23.84 -13.76 1.49
CA VAL A 67 24.13 -12.95 2.68
C VAL A 67 25.56 -12.45 2.62
N LEU A 68 25.76 -11.14 2.71
CA LEU A 68 27.08 -10.49 2.73
C LEU A 68 27.48 -10.09 4.15
N ILE A 69 26.51 -9.65 4.95
CA ILE A 69 26.68 -9.24 6.33
C ILE A 69 25.57 -9.89 7.13
N ASP A 70 25.90 -10.56 8.22
CA ASP A 70 24.93 -11.13 9.14
C ASP A 70 24.45 -10.02 10.12
N ASP A 71 23.56 -9.19 9.61
CA ASP A 71 22.92 -8.10 10.38
C ASP A 71 21.41 -8.29 10.30
N PRO A 72 20.76 -8.70 11.39
CA PRO A 72 19.32 -9.01 11.39
C PRO A 72 18.43 -7.76 11.43
N VAL A 73 18.98 -6.58 11.72
CA VAL A 73 18.20 -5.36 11.95
C VAL A 73 18.33 -4.43 10.74
N GLN A 74 17.19 -4.07 10.18
CA GLN A 74 17.09 -3.00 9.19
C GLN A 74 16.40 -1.80 9.82
N GLU A 75 17.07 -0.65 9.86
CA GLU A 75 16.55 0.60 10.34
C GLU A 75 15.94 1.42 9.20
N PHE A 76 14.75 2.00 9.41
CA PHE A 76 14.16 2.96 8.47
C PHE A 76 14.36 4.38 8.98
N VAL A 77 15.10 5.19 8.21
CA VAL A 77 15.43 6.59 8.54
C VAL A 77 14.71 7.60 7.63
N GLY A 78 13.86 7.12 6.72
CA GLY A 78 13.25 7.91 5.66
C GLY A 78 12.16 8.88 6.08
N TYR A 79 11.80 8.94 7.37
CA TYR A 79 10.99 10.04 7.91
C TYR A 79 11.80 11.29 8.16
N ASP A 80 13.09 11.14 8.50
CA ASP A 80 13.96 12.25 8.91
C ASP A 80 14.97 12.62 7.83
N SER A 81 15.35 11.69 6.95
CA SER A 81 16.34 11.90 5.90
C SER A 81 15.98 11.21 4.60
N LEU A 82 16.21 11.88 3.48
CA LEU A 82 16.09 11.32 2.14
C LEU A 82 17.43 10.75 1.63
N GLU A 83 18.49 10.84 2.43
CA GLU A 83 19.81 10.31 2.12
C GLU A 83 20.39 9.58 3.33
N ALA A 84 21.16 8.52 3.08
CA ALA A 84 21.86 7.78 4.12
C ALA A 84 23.05 7.01 3.55
N ASN A 85 24.08 6.77 4.37
CA ASN A 85 25.15 5.85 4.03
C ASN A 85 24.73 4.44 4.42
N VAL A 86 24.63 3.56 3.45
CA VAL A 86 24.11 2.19 3.62
C VAL A 86 25.12 1.13 3.22
N LYS A 87 24.96 -0.09 3.74
CA LYS A 87 25.64 -1.30 3.31
C LYS A 87 24.64 -2.32 2.81
N ILE A 88 24.97 -3.04 1.75
CA ILE A 88 24.17 -4.16 1.29
C ILE A 88 24.39 -5.34 2.24
N VAL A 89 23.33 -5.76 2.93
CA VAL A 89 23.37 -6.87 3.89
C VAL A 89 23.20 -8.20 3.16
N LYS A 90 22.24 -8.25 2.24
CA LYS A 90 21.97 -9.41 1.40
C LYS A 90 21.30 -9.01 0.10
N TYR A 91 21.42 -9.90 -0.88
CA TYR A 91 20.75 -9.72 -2.16
C TYR A 91 20.31 -11.06 -2.73
N ARG A 92 19.37 -11.03 -3.66
CA ARG A 92 18.98 -12.19 -4.48
C ARG A 92 18.61 -11.75 -5.88
N LYS A 93 18.72 -12.71 -6.82
CA LYS A 93 18.26 -12.55 -8.19
C LYS A 93 16.83 -13.08 -8.31
N VAL A 94 16.02 -12.34 -9.04
CA VAL A 94 14.63 -12.69 -9.31
C VAL A 94 14.42 -12.68 -10.82
N LYS A 95 13.76 -13.73 -11.32
CA LYS A 95 13.36 -13.81 -12.72
C LYS A 95 11.85 -13.67 -12.80
N SER A 96 11.39 -12.70 -13.54
CA SER A 96 9.97 -12.44 -13.81
C SER A 96 9.75 -12.50 -15.32
N LYS A 97 8.62 -13.06 -15.74
CA LYS A 97 8.23 -13.00 -17.16
C LYS A 97 8.02 -11.59 -17.65
N LYS A 98 7.52 -10.70 -16.78
CA LYS A 98 7.19 -9.31 -17.09
C LYS A 98 8.44 -8.43 -17.14
N ASP A 99 9.29 -8.52 -16.12
CA ASP A 99 10.37 -7.55 -15.90
C ASP A 99 11.76 -8.11 -16.27
N GLY A 100 11.81 -9.40 -16.66
CA GLY A 100 13.05 -10.10 -16.94
C GLY A 100 13.85 -10.41 -15.66
N ILE A 101 15.15 -10.16 -15.69
CA ILE A 101 16.00 -10.32 -14.51
C ILE A 101 16.05 -9.02 -13.73
N ILE A 102 15.72 -9.10 -12.44
CA ILE A 102 15.86 -8.04 -11.47
C ILE A 102 16.65 -8.55 -10.25
N PHE A 103 17.24 -7.65 -9.50
CA PHE A 103 17.88 -7.95 -8.24
C PHE A 103 17.14 -7.28 -7.09
N GLN A 104 17.10 -7.96 -5.98
CA GLN A 104 16.54 -7.48 -4.73
C GLN A 104 17.68 -7.28 -3.74
N LEU A 105 17.78 -6.06 -3.21
CA LEU A 105 18.80 -5.67 -2.24
C LEU A 105 18.14 -5.36 -0.90
N VAL A 106 18.79 -5.79 0.17
CA VAL A 106 18.45 -5.39 1.54
C VAL A 106 19.63 -4.64 2.13
N PHE A 107 19.36 -3.46 2.69
CA PHE A 107 20.38 -2.63 3.35
C PHE A 107 20.29 -2.76 4.87
N ASN A 108 21.36 -2.46 5.59
CA ASN A 108 21.39 -2.39 7.05
C ASN A 108 20.48 -1.26 7.60
N LEU A 109 20.42 -0.14 6.89
CA LEU A 109 19.48 0.94 7.13
C LEU A 109 19.00 1.51 5.79
N THR A 110 17.84 2.17 5.74
CA THR A 110 17.31 2.67 4.48
C THR A 110 16.54 3.97 4.63
N PRO A 111 16.76 4.97 3.74
CA PRO A 111 15.90 6.13 3.61
C PRO A 111 14.68 5.88 2.71
N PHE A 112 14.63 4.74 1.99
CA PHE A 112 13.55 4.42 1.06
C PHE A 112 12.34 3.88 1.79
N TYR A 113 11.19 4.51 1.63
CA TYR A 113 9.90 4.00 2.10
C TYR A 113 9.50 2.78 1.28
N ALA A 114 9.26 1.66 1.95
CA ALA A 114 8.73 0.47 1.30
C ALA A 114 7.21 0.55 1.15
N GLU A 115 6.68 0.04 0.03
CA GLU A 115 5.24 0.00 -0.24
C GLU A 115 4.46 -0.48 0.98
N SER A 116 3.61 0.38 1.50
CA SER A 116 2.79 0.12 2.69
C SER A 116 1.62 1.08 2.78
N GLY A 117 0.50 0.67 3.40
CA GLY A 117 -0.67 1.53 3.63
C GLY A 117 -1.29 2.11 2.35
N GLY A 118 -1.12 1.45 1.21
CA GLY A 118 -1.58 1.93 -0.10
C GLY A 118 -0.63 2.90 -0.79
N GLN A 119 0.40 3.40 -0.12
CA GLN A 119 1.45 4.21 -0.72
C GLN A 119 2.47 3.31 -1.42
N ILE A 120 2.81 3.63 -2.69
CA ILE A 120 3.86 2.93 -3.45
C ILE A 120 5.24 3.17 -2.83
N GLY A 121 6.17 2.26 -3.12
CA GLY A 121 7.56 2.36 -2.69
C GLY A 121 8.31 3.52 -3.32
N ASP A 122 9.37 3.94 -2.64
CA ASP A 122 10.25 4.96 -3.17
C ASP A 122 11.17 4.44 -4.26
N ILE A 123 11.56 5.37 -5.10
CA ILE A 123 12.58 5.22 -6.13
C ILE A 123 13.77 6.15 -5.84
N GLY A 124 14.91 5.88 -6.49
CA GLY A 124 16.10 6.69 -6.36
C GLY A 124 17.34 5.94 -6.82
N PHE A 125 18.45 6.08 -6.11
CA PHE A 125 19.69 5.39 -6.45
C PHE A 125 20.59 5.17 -5.23
N ILE A 126 21.55 4.27 -5.40
CA ILE A 126 22.71 4.14 -4.53
C ILE A 126 23.96 4.46 -5.33
N GLU A 127 24.94 5.12 -4.72
CA GLU A 127 26.18 5.53 -5.33
C GLU A 127 27.36 5.16 -4.43
N SER A 128 28.37 4.49 -5.00
CA SER A 128 29.62 4.22 -4.30
C SER A 128 30.61 5.38 -4.44
N ASN A 129 31.63 5.42 -3.58
CA ASN A 129 32.68 6.44 -3.65
C ASN A 129 33.52 6.41 -4.96
N ASP A 130 33.50 5.28 -5.68
CA ASP A 130 34.15 5.13 -7.02
C ASP A 130 33.22 5.61 -8.15
N GLY A 131 32.05 6.18 -7.86
CA GLY A 131 31.13 6.72 -8.85
C GLY A 131 30.26 5.64 -9.54
N ASP A 132 30.18 4.42 -8.99
CA ASP A 132 29.26 3.40 -9.48
C ASP A 132 27.84 3.68 -8.97
N VAL A 133 26.91 3.94 -9.90
CA VAL A 133 25.53 4.33 -9.60
C VAL A 133 24.58 3.21 -9.99
N VAL A 134 23.73 2.79 -9.07
CA VAL A 134 22.69 1.78 -9.29
C VAL A 134 21.34 2.37 -8.94
N HIS A 135 20.41 2.37 -9.91
CA HIS A 135 19.07 2.89 -9.72
C HIS A 135 18.17 1.89 -8.99
N ILE A 136 17.46 2.39 -8.00
CA ILE A 136 16.37 1.71 -7.29
C ILE A 136 15.06 2.11 -8.00
N HIS A 137 14.38 1.12 -8.59
CA HIS A 137 13.18 1.34 -9.38
C HIS A 137 11.90 1.19 -8.58
N ASP A 138 11.99 0.55 -7.41
CA ASP A 138 10.89 0.35 -6.49
C ASP A 138 11.44 -0.12 -5.13
N THR A 139 10.64 0.05 -4.08
CA THR A 139 10.94 -0.45 -2.73
C THR A 139 9.71 -1.13 -2.17
N ILE A 140 9.78 -2.46 -2.02
CA ILE A 140 8.67 -3.29 -1.56
C ILE A 140 8.89 -3.78 -0.13
N LYS A 141 7.83 -4.21 0.54
CA LYS A 141 7.88 -4.77 1.88
C LYS A 141 7.68 -6.29 1.85
N GLU A 142 8.59 -7.04 2.48
CA GLU A 142 8.46 -8.49 2.69
C GLU A 142 8.65 -8.78 4.19
N GLY A 143 7.54 -9.01 4.90
CA GLY A 143 7.54 -9.06 6.37
C GLY A 143 7.99 -7.74 6.99
N SER A 144 9.06 -7.75 7.76
CA SER A 144 9.68 -6.55 8.35
C SER A 144 10.73 -5.89 7.46
N LEU A 145 11.11 -6.52 6.33
CA LEU A 145 12.21 -6.05 5.49
C LEU A 145 11.72 -5.12 4.39
N SER A 146 12.45 -4.02 4.19
CA SER A 146 12.37 -3.19 2.99
C SER A 146 13.33 -3.73 1.93
N ILE A 147 12.79 -4.09 0.78
CA ILE A 147 13.53 -4.69 -0.32
C ILE A 147 13.57 -3.71 -1.50
N HIS A 148 14.79 -3.40 -1.93
CA HIS A 148 15.04 -2.44 -3.00
C HIS A 148 15.23 -3.18 -4.32
N LEU A 149 14.42 -2.82 -5.34
CA LEU A 149 14.44 -3.46 -6.66
C LEU A 149 15.35 -2.71 -7.62
N THR A 150 16.26 -3.45 -8.24
CA THR A 150 17.19 -2.88 -9.23
C THR A 150 17.40 -3.83 -10.41
N LYS A 151 17.77 -3.28 -11.57
CA LYS A 151 18.10 -4.07 -12.77
C LYS A 151 19.52 -4.58 -12.78
N ASN A 152 20.43 -3.91 -12.06
CA ASN A 152 21.85 -4.24 -12.03
C ASN A 152 22.37 -4.28 -10.60
N LEU A 153 23.36 -5.11 -10.34
CA LEU A 153 24.14 -5.06 -9.11
C LEU A 153 25.27 -4.04 -9.22
N PRO A 154 25.69 -3.41 -8.10
CA PRO A 154 26.95 -2.68 -8.06
C PRO A 154 28.15 -3.56 -8.44
N LYS A 155 29.19 -2.97 -9.00
CA LYS A 155 30.43 -3.69 -9.36
C LYS A 155 31.10 -4.33 -8.15
N LYS A 156 31.02 -3.69 -6.98
CA LYS A 156 31.50 -4.17 -5.69
C LYS A 156 30.38 -4.07 -4.68
N LEU A 157 30.08 -5.16 -3.98
CA LEU A 157 28.94 -5.24 -3.06
C LEU A 157 29.30 -4.92 -1.61
N ASP A 158 30.57 -4.94 -1.26
CA ASP A 158 31.14 -4.80 0.08
C ASP A 158 31.45 -3.33 0.46
N LEU A 159 31.04 -2.38 -0.39
CA LEU A 159 31.26 -0.96 -0.16
C LEU A 159 30.13 -0.32 0.68
N ILE A 160 30.45 0.89 1.16
CA ILE A 160 29.43 1.81 1.67
C ILE A 160 28.90 2.59 0.47
N PHE A 161 27.57 2.70 0.39
CA PHE A 161 26.88 3.43 -0.65
C PHE A 161 26.15 4.61 -0.05
N ARG A 162 26.17 5.74 -0.72
CA ARG A 162 25.25 6.84 -0.49
C ARG A 162 23.91 6.48 -1.15
N ALA A 163 22.90 6.23 -0.37
CA ALA A 163 21.53 5.98 -0.82
C ALA A 163 20.77 7.29 -0.88
N VAL A 164 20.12 7.58 -2.01
CA VAL A 164 19.43 8.86 -2.26
C VAL A 164 18.04 8.57 -2.82
N VAL A 165 17.02 9.04 -2.11
CA VAL A 165 15.62 8.97 -2.54
C VAL A 165 15.33 10.07 -3.56
N ASP A 166 14.53 9.80 -4.58
CA ASP A 166 14.00 10.84 -5.46
C ASP A 166 13.07 11.77 -4.68
N SER A 167 13.61 12.90 -4.27
CA SER A 167 12.92 13.87 -3.42
C SER A 167 11.68 14.45 -4.09
N LYS A 168 11.68 14.63 -5.42
CA LYS A 168 10.53 15.18 -6.15
C LYS A 168 9.39 14.17 -6.21
N ASN A 169 9.74 12.90 -6.47
CA ASN A 169 8.76 11.82 -6.47
C ASN A 169 8.15 11.63 -5.08
N ARG A 170 8.98 11.55 -4.03
CA ARG A 170 8.54 11.43 -2.63
C ARG A 170 7.63 12.58 -2.23
N PHE A 171 7.98 13.82 -2.53
CA PHE A 171 7.16 14.98 -2.20
C PHE A 171 5.77 14.92 -2.83
N ARG A 172 5.69 14.56 -4.13
CA ARG A 172 4.40 14.39 -4.80
C ARG A 172 3.55 13.29 -4.17
N ILE A 173 4.18 12.16 -3.81
CA ILE A 173 3.49 11.06 -3.11
C ILE A 173 2.95 11.54 -1.76
N GLN A 174 3.73 12.28 -0.98
CA GLN A 174 3.31 12.84 0.31
C GLN A 174 2.11 13.80 0.16
N CYS A 175 2.11 14.66 -0.87
CA CYS A 175 0.97 15.52 -1.18
C CYS A 175 -0.28 14.71 -1.48
N ASN A 176 -0.17 13.69 -2.34
CA ASN A 176 -1.29 12.81 -2.69
C ASN A 176 -1.76 11.97 -1.51
N HIS A 177 -0.85 11.54 -0.63
CA HIS A 177 -1.21 10.81 0.59
C HIS A 177 -2.02 11.71 1.54
N THR A 178 -1.57 12.92 1.78
CA THR A 178 -2.32 13.92 2.57
C THR A 178 -3.69 14.20 1.95
N ALA A 179 -3.74 14.40 0.62
CA ALA A 179 -5.01 14.59 -0.09
C ALA A 179 -5.97 13.41 0.07
N THR A 180 -5.44 12.17 0.14
CA THR A 180 -6.25 10.97 0.39
C THR A 180 -6.92 11.02 1.77
N HIS A 181 -6.20 11.44 2.81
CA HIS A 181 -6.78 11.61 4.15
C HIS A 181 -7.81 12.74 4.19
N LEU A 182 -7.55 13.87 3.53
CA LEU A 182 -8.52 14.96 3.42
C LEU A 182 -9.79 14.52 2.68
N LEU A 183 -9.63 13.74 1.60
CA LEU A 183 -10.76 13.16 0.88
C LEU A 183 -11.59 12.22 1.76
N HIS A 184 -10.96 11.34 2.52
CA HIS A 184 -11.66 10.44 3.43
C HIS A 184 -12.48 11.23 4.47
N GLN A 185 -11.88 12.26 5.08
CA GLN A 185 -12.58 13.11 6.03
C GLN A 185 -13.74 13.88 5.38
N ALA A 186 -13.55 14.40 4.16
CA ALA A 186 -14.60 15.09 3.41
C ALA A 186 -15.79 14.17 3.12
N LEU A 187 -15.52 12.96 2.64
CA LEU A 187 -16.54 11.96 2.36
C LEU A 187 -17.35 11.60 3.63
N ARG A 188 -16.68 11.41 4.77
CA ARG A 188 -17.35 11.14 6.04
C ARG A 188 -18.23 12.32 6.52
N ASN A 189 -17.75 13.54 6.36
CA ASN A 189 -18.51 14.73 6.77
C ASN A 189 -19.75 14.98 5.90
N ILE A 190 -19.67 14.68 4.60
CA ILE A 190 -20.74 15.00 3.64
C ILE A 190 -21.71 13.83 3.50
N LEU A 191 -21.20 12.60 3.39
CA LEU A 191 -22.03 11.42 3.15
C LEU A 191 -22.41 10.67 4.44
N GLY A 192 -21.65 10.87 5.53
CA GLY A 192 -21.90 10.26 6.83
C GLY A 192 -20.82 9.30 7.32
N ASN A 193 -20.91 8.98 8.61
CA ASN A 193 -19.90 8.16 9.32
C ASN A 193 -19.80 6.68 8.87
N HIS A 194 -20.76 6.21 8.06
CA HIS A 194 -20.73 4.87 7.47
C HIS A 194 -19.67 4.73 6.36
N VAL A 195 -19.12 5.85 5.89
CA VAL A 195 -18.05 5.83 4.89
C VAL A 195 -16.78 5.27 5.52
N GLU A 196 -16.36 4.12 5.02
CA GLU A 196 -15.12 3.44 5.43
C GLU A 196 -14.24 3.22 4.21
N GLN A 197 -12.93 3.38 4.40
CA GLN A 197 -11.96 3.02 3.37
C GLN A 197 -11.95 1.52 3.17
N LYS A 198 -12.06 1.07 1.92
CA LYS A 198 -11.96 -0.34 1.52
C LYS A 198 -10.65 -0.65 0.79
N GLY A 199 -10.04 0.37 0.22
CA GLY A 199 -8.73 0.29 -0.43
C GLY A 199 -8.19 1.67 -0.75
N SER A 200 -6.87 1.74 -0.95
CA SER A 200 -6.22 2.95 -1.48
C SER A 200 -4.98 2.58 -2.28
N ARG A 201 -4.62 3.45 -3.20
CA ARG A 201 -3.33 3.43 -3.88
C ARG A 201 -2.88 4.87 -4.10
N VAL A 202 -1.69 5.19 -3.62
CA VAL A 202 -1.12 6.54 -3.68
C VAL A 202 0.18 6.50 -4.46
N SER A 203 0.26 7.27 -5.55
CA SER A 203 1.44 7.44 -6.39
C SER A 203 1.80 8.92 -6.50
N SER A 204 2.90 9.25 -7.20
CA SER A 204 3.28 10.64 -7.46
C SER A 204 2.37 11.36 -8.47
N GLU A 205 1.62 10.63 -9.27
CA GLU A 205 0.76 11.19 -10.32
C GLU A 205 -0.70 11.28 -9.91
N ASN A 206 -1.17 10.28 -9.14
CA ASN A 206 -2.55 10.18 -8.73
C ASN A 206 -2.71 9.30 -7.47
N PHE A 207 -3.90 9.34 -6.92
CA PHE A 207 -4.31 8.36 -5.94
C PHE A 207 -5.69 7.78 -6.28
N ARG A 208 -5.96 6.57 -5.81
CA ARG A 208 -7.26 5.92 -5.82
C ARG A 208 -7.71 5.69 -4.40
N PHE A 209 -8.96 5.97 -4.13
CA PHE A 209 -9.59 5.75 -2.84
C PHE A 209 -10.89 4.99 -3.03
N ASP A 210 -10.93 3.74 -2.56
CA ASP A 210 -12.10 2.87 -2.63
C ASP A 210 -12.81 2.93 -1.27
N PHE A 211 -14.11 3.21 -1.26
CA PHE A 211 -14.88 3.39 -0.02
C PHE A 211 -16.28 2.80 -0.12
N SER A 212 -16.89 2.51 1.05
CA SER A 212 -18.27 2.04 1.15
C SER A 212 -19.25 3.19 1.12
N HIS A 213 -20.27 3.10 0.26
CA HIS A 213 -21.42 3.99 0.24
C HIS A 213 -22.62 3.30 -0.40
N TYR A 214 -23.84 3.69 0.00
CA TYR A 214 -25.08 3.00 -0.37
C TYR A 214 -25.59 3.35 -1.77
N SER A 215 -25.22 4.52 -2.28
CA SER A 215 -25.70 5.04 -3.56
C SER A 215 -24.60 5.67 -4.38
N LYS A 216 -24.89 5.90 -5.65
CA LYS A 216 -24.01 6.71 -6.51
C LYS A 216 -24.01 8.16 -6.01
N LEU A 217 -22.81 8.75 -5.91
CA LEU A 217 -22.68 10.19 -5.62
C LEU A 217 -23.33 11.02 -6.71
N ASP A 218 -24.07 12.04 -6.31
CA ASP A 218 -24.55 13.03 -7.25
C ASP A 218 -23.51 14.14 -7.48
N GLN A 219 -23.81 15.05 -8.43
CA GLN A 219 -22.87 16.13 -8.76
C GLN A 219 -22.68 17.13 -7.61
N SER A 220 -23.70 17.32 -6.79
CA SER A 220 -23.63 18.23 -5.63
C SER A 220 -22.76 17.69 -4.53
N ASP A 221 -22.77 16.35 -4.30
CA ASP A 221 -21.89 15.67 -3.36
C ASP A 221 -20.43 15.85 -3.79
N ILE A 222 -20.14 15.59 -5.08
CA ILE A 222 -18.79 15.72 -5.62
C ILE A 222 -18.25 17.15 -5.44
N ILE A 223 -19.03 18.16 -5.81
CA ILE A 223 -18.66 19.57 -5.65
C ILE A 223 -18.42 19.92 -4.17
N SER A 224 -19.25 19.41 -3.27
CA SER A 224 -19.11 19.63 -1.83
C SER A 224 -17.83 19.02 -1.29
N VAL A 225 -17.48 17.79 -1.73
CA VAL A 225 -16.24 17.11 -1.38
C VAL A 225 -15.02 17.88 -1.89
N GLU A 226 -15.03 18.29 -3.16
CA GLU A 226 -13.96 19.08 -3.76
C GLU A 226 -13.74 20.40 -3.02
N ASN A 227 -14.81 21.14 -2.74
CA ASN A 227 -14.74 22.39 -1.99
C ASN A 227 -14.18 22.19 -0.58
N PHE A 228 -14.60 21.13 0.11
CA PHE A 228 -14.09 20.81 1.44
C PHE A 228 -12.59 20.56 1.40
N VAL A 229 -12.12 19.68 0.50
CA VAL A 229 -10.68 19.32 0.38
C VAL A 229 -9.87 20.56 0.02
N ASN A 230 -10.27 21.31 -0.99
CA ASN A 230 -9.55 22.50 -1.45
C ASN A 230 -9.47 23.58 -0.36
N SER A 231 -10.54 23.80 0.40
CA SER A 231 -10.52 24.76 1.51
C SER A 231 -9.53 24.36 2.61
N ARG A 232 -9.34 23.05 2.86
CA ARG A 232 -8.36 22.58 3.84
C ARG A 232 -6.92 22.75 3.34
N ILE A 233 -6.68 22.53 2.05
CA ILE A 233 -5.38 22.78 1.41
C ILE A 233 -5.04 24.28 1.47
N GLU A 234 -5.98 25.15 1.10
CA GLU A 234 -5.81 26.60 1.12
C GLU A 234 -5.52 27.17 2.53
N ASN A 235 -6.13 26.58 3.55
CA ASN A 235 -5.93 26.97 4.95
C ASN A 235 -4.56 26.57 5.50
N SER A 236 -3.74 25.83 4.75
CA SER A 236 -2.36 25.45 5.13
C SER A 236 -2.28 24.93 6.57
N ILE A 237 -3.08 23.90 6.90
CA ILE A 237 -3.17 23.36 8.26
C ILE A 237 -1.80 22.83 8.69
N ASP A 238 -1.34 23.23 9.87
CA ASP A 238 -0.07 22.78 10.44
C ASP A 238 -0.06 21.27 10.69
N LEU A 239 1.04 20.62 10.36
CA LEU A 239 1.28 19.21 10.70
C LEU A 239 1.69 19.10 12.16
N ILE A 240 0.94 18.33 12.92
CA ILE A 240 1.31 17.90 14.28
C ILE A 240 1.67 16.42 14.18
N GLU A 241 2.90 16.07 14.56
CA GLU A 241 3.39 14.69 14.52
C GLU A 241 3.73 14.21 15.94
N GLU A 242 3.11 13.12 16.36
CA GLU A 242 3.46 12.39 17.58
C GLU A 242 3.92 10.99 17.21
N ARG A 243 5.13 10.61 17.63
CA ARG A 243 5.72 9.30 17.34
C ARG A 243 5.60 8.35 18.54
N ASN A 244 5.56 7.05 18.25
CA ASN A 244 5.51 5.99 19.27
C ASN A 244 4.30 6.10 20.24
N VAL A 245 3.16 6.60 19.74
CA VAL A 245 1.92 6.67 20.50
C VAL A 245 1.25 5.30 20.50
N PRO A 246 0.87 4.74 21.67
CA PRO A 246 0.09 3.51 21.72
C PRO A 246 -1.22 3.64 20.95
N LEU A 247 -1.57 2.64 20.14
CA LEU A 247 -2.75 2.67 19.25
C LEU A 247 -4.04 3.06 20.00
N LYS A 248 -4.25 2.51 21.20
CA LYS A 248 -5.41 2.83 22.01
C LYS A 248 -5.48 4.32 22.36
N LYS A 249 -4.34 4.92 22.75
CA LYS A 249 -4.29 6.35 23.07
C LYS A 249 -4.59 7.19 21.82
N ALA A 250 -4.00 6.85 20.67
CA ALA A 250 -4.27 7.55 19.41
C ALA A 250 -5.76 7.49 19.03
N GLN A 251 -6.42 6.34 19.23
CA GLN A 251 -7.87 6.19 19.01
C GLN A 251 -8.71 7.01 19.99
N ASP A 252 -8.34 7.02 21.27
CA ASP A 252 -9.02 7.81 22.31
C ASP A 252 -8.88 9.33 22.03
N ASP A 253 -7.75 9.75 21.43
CA ASP A 253 -7.49 11.13 20.99
C ASP A 253 -8.17 11.46 19.64
N GLY A 254 -8.92 10.52 19.05
CA GLY A 254 -9.72 10.71 17.83
C GLY A 254 -9.01 10.38 16.53
N ALA A 255 -7.85 9.74 16.57
CA ALA A 255 -7.19 9.28 15.35
C ALA A 255 -8.01 8.19 14.65
N ILE A 256 -8.14 8.30 13.33
CA ILE A 256 -8.78 7.29 12.50
C ILE A 256 -7.71 6.28 12.08
N GLY A 257 -7.61 5.19 12.84
CA GLY A 257 -6.72 4.06 12.50
C GLY A 257 -7.34 3.20 11.42
N LEU A 258 -6.68 3.04 10.28
CA LEU A 258 -7.34 2.47 9.10
C LEU A 258 -6.87 1.08 8.78
N PHE A 259 -6.01 0.41 8.91
CA PHE A 259 -5.64 -0.97 8.52
C PHE A 259 -4.32 -1.47 9.14
N GLY A 260 -4.44 -2.47 10.01
CA GLY A 260 -3.31 -3.34 10.35
C GLY A 260 -2.14 -2.66 11.06
N GLU A 261 -2.30 -1.45 11.51
CA GLU A 261 -1.36 -0.77 12.39
C GLU A 261 -1.41 -1.47 13.76
N LYS A 262 -0.32 -2.17 14.06
CA LYS A 262 -0.16 -2.88 15.32
C LYS A 262 0.71 -2.06 16.24
#